data_53f721cdfec9d9f919457228ae41f9e6
#
_entry.id   53f721cdfec9d9f919457228ae41f9e6
#
_cell.length_a   1.000
_cell.length_b   1.000
_cell.length_c   1.000
_cell.angle_alpha   90.00
_cell.angle_beta   90.00
_cell.angle_gamma   90.00
#
_symmetry.space_group_name_H-M   'P 1'
#
loop_
_entity.id
_entity.type
_entity.pdbx_description
1 polymer ?
#
loop_
_entity_poly.entity_id
_entity_poly.type
_entity_poly.pdbx_seq_one_letter_code
_entity_poly.pdbx_strand_id
1 'polypeptide(L)'
;MPTATVNNCEIHYEVEGQGPWLVFIHGETHGIEMFEHQLPYYARRYRCLAYYRRGHGKSQCPPYGYSLWNQSHDLVGLLDHLGIERAIVVAVAMSTTVGATLAIHYPQRVSALALASWYELDGYPLLEQRRKKHRISFAELHLMMGRVLEEKGRAGLIDFLEREHETYFPIFPRDPAVREKVVRMFASHPLAHYVQSAEMYTSIPHLVAAMGGVRCPILGICGDEDPSPDNPALLARLPNFRQAWIKGARRFTMMEQPQAFNRELDAFLGALDARD
;
A
#
# COMPACT_ATOMS: atom_id res chain seq x y z
N MET A 1 -3.82 22.32 2.09
CA MET A 1 -3.16 21.10 1.61
C MET A 1 -3.60 20.90 0.18
N PRO A 2 -2.68 20.60 -0.74
CA PRO A 2 -3.00 20.56 -2.16
C PRO A 2 -3.88 19.36 -2.55
N THR A 3 -4.76 19.58 -3.54
CA THR A 3 -5.54 18.56 -4.23
C THR A 3 -5.31 18.67 -5.73
N ALA A 4 -5.45 17.55 -6.43
CA ALA A 4 -5.43 17.47 -7.88
C ALA A 4 -6.64 16.69 -8.37
N THR A 5 -7.32 17.20 -9.39
CA THR A 5 -8.37 16.44 -10.07
C THR A 5 -7.74 15.64 -11.18
N VAL A 6 -7.60 14.33 -10.96
CA VAL A 6 -7.00 13.40 -11.91
C VAL A 6 -7.92 12.19 -12.08
N ASN A 7 -8.02 11.68 -13.30
CA ASN A 7 -8.82 10.50 -13.61
C ASN A 7 -10.24 10.55 -12.98
N ASN A 8 -10.90 11.70 -13.09
CA ASN A 8 -12.23 11.99 -12.54
C ASN A 8 -12.35 11.78 -11.01
N CYS A 9 -11.27 12.02 -10.27
CA CYS A 9 -11.25 11.94 -8.82
C CYS A 9 -10.38 13.08 -8.26
N GLU A 10 -10.87 13.74 -7.20
CA GLU A 10 -10.05 14.69 -6.45
C GLU A 10 -9.15 13.93 -5.50
N ILE A 11 -7.85 14.00 -5.75
CA ILE A 11 -6.79 13.33 -4.98
C ILE A 11 -6.09 14.36 -4.11
N HIS A 12 -6.11 14.11 -2.81
CA HIS A 12 -5.33 14.88 -1.83
C HIS A 12 -3.92 14.30 -1.73
N TYR A 13 -2.90 15.18 -1.76
CA TYR A 13 -1.50 14.76 -1.69
C TYR A 13 -0.67 15.70 -0.82
N GLU A 14 0.50 15.22 -0.40
CA GLU A 14 1.50 15.96 0.35
C GLU A 14 2.85 15.82 -0.35
N VAL A 15 3.60 16.92 -0.41
CA VAL A 15 4.95 16.94 -0.97
C VAL A 15 5.88 17.58 0.05
N GLU A 16 6.96 16.88 0.39
CA GLU A 16 7.98 17.34 1.32
C GLU A 16 9.38 17.11 0.74
N GLY A 17 10.32 18.00 1.10
CA GLY A 17 11.73 17.86 0.73
C GLY A 17 12.06 18.31 -0.68
N GLN A 18 13.30 18.02 -1.08
CA GLN A 18 13.88 18.35 -2.40
C GLN A 18 14.79 17.21 -2.87
N GLY A 19 15.08 17.14 -4.17
CA GLY A 19 15.91 16.09 -4.76
C GLY A 19 15.12 15.13 -5.66
N PRO A 20 15.62 13.91 -5.88
CA PRO A 20 14.93 12.90 -6.67
C PRO A 20 13.54 12.56 -6.08
N TRP A 21 12.59 12.19 -6.94
CA TRP A 21 11.24 11.89 -6.50
C TRP A 21 11.13 10.50 -5.86
N LEU A 22 10.55 10.46 -4.66
CA LEU A 22 10.23 9.24 -3.90
C LEU A 22 8.74 9.27 -3.57
N VAL A 23 7.97 8.36 -4.18
CA VAL A 23 6.51 8.30 -4.08
C VAL A 23 6.10 7.19 -3.12
N PHE A 24 5.29 7.53 -2.12
CA PHE A 24 4.75 6.60 -1.14
C PHE A 24 3.26 6.33 -1.39
N ILE A 25 2.89 5.05 -1.53
CA ILE A 25 1.53 4.62 -1.79
C ILE A 25 1.07 3.72 -0.64
N HIS A 26 0.11 4.20 0.15
CA HIS A 26 -0.47 3.45 1.27
C HIS A 26 -1.34 2.28 0.80
N GLY A 27 -1.51 1.27 1.68
CA GLY A 27 -2.34 0.10 1.43
C GLY A 27 -3.85 0.39 1.52
N GLU A 28 -4.66 -0.67 1.47
CA GLU A 28 -6.11 -0.56 1.62
C GLU A 28 -6.49 -0.33 3.08
N THR A 29 -7.51 0.49 3.32
CA THR A 29 -7.94 0.97 4.64
C THR A 29 -6.83 1.69 5.43
N HIS A 30 -5.78 2.16 4.75
CA HIS A 30 -4.68 2.93 5.32
C HIS A 30 -4.77 4.40 4.92
N GLY A 31 -3.78 5.19 5.35
CA GLY A 31 -3.61 6.59 4.98
C GLY A 31 -2.13 6.93 4.88
N ILE A 32 -1.82 8.17 4.51
CA ILE A 32 -0.43 8.66 4.48
C ILE A 32 0.20 8.68 5.88
N GLU A 33 -0.60 8.68 6.93
CA GLU A 33 -0.16 8.61 8.32
C GLU A 33 0.69 7.37 8.63
N MET A 34 0.54 6.30 7.86
CA MET A 34 1.37 5.12 8.03
C MET A 34 2.86 5.38 7.75
N PHE A 35 3.17 6.46 7.03
CA PHE A 35 4.53 6.89 6.70
C PHE A 35 5.05 7.99 7.63
N GLU A 36 4.49 8.15 8.83
CA GLU A 36 4.87 9.19 9.80
C GLU A 36 6.37 9.21 10.14
N HIS A 37 7.04 8.05 10.03
CA HIS A 37 8.47 7.91 10.28
C HIS A 37 9.31 8.01 8.99
N GLN A 38 8.73 7.73 7.83
CA GLN A 38 9.43 7.71 6.55
C GLN A 38 9.45 9.08 5.89
N LEU A 39 8.33 9.77 5.82
CA LEU A 39 8.24 11.07 5.15
C LEU A 39 9.26 12.08 5.70
N PRO A 40 9.31 12.39 7.01
CA PRO A 40 10.29 13.34 7.54
C PRO A 40 11.74 12.84 7.46
N TYR A 41 11.94 11.52 7.42
CA TYR A 41 13.27 10.93 7.27
C TYR A 41 13.81 11.09 5.87
N TYR A 42 13.02 10.76 4.84
CA TYR A 42 13.43 10.81 3.44
C TYR A 42 13.36 12.22 2.86
N ALA A 43 12.50 13.11 3.34
CA ALA A 43 12.40 14.49 2.91
C ALA A 43 13.72 15.29 3.05
N ARG A 44 14.67 14.80 3.84
CA ARG A 44 16.01 15.39 3.95
C ARG A 44 16.88 15.18 2.70
N ARG A 45 16.56 14.21 1.84
CA ARG A 45 17.39 13.81 0.69
C ARG A 45 16.59 13.63 -0.60
N TYR A 46 15.28 13.45 -0.48
CA TYR A 46 14.36 13.18 -1.57
C TYR A 46 13.20 14.18 -1.57
N ARG A 47 12.62 14.40 -2.72
CA ARG A 47 11.32 15.06 -2.81
C ARG A 47 10.25 13.98 -2.68
N CYS A 48 9.68 13.87 -1.48
CA CYS A 48 8.71 12.84 -1.12
C CYS A 48 7.31 13.26 -1.54
N LEU A 49 6.60 12.41 -2.27
CA LEU A 49 5.17 12.51 -2.56
C LEU A 49 4.44 11.41 -1.82
N ALA A 50 3.45 11.77 -1.01
CA ALA A 50 2.47 10.83 -0.46
C ALA A 50 1.07 11.33 -0.81
N TYR A 51 0.13 10.44 -1.08
CA TYR A 51 -1.24 10.82 -1.43
C TYR A 51 -2.25 9.83 -0.86
N TYR A 52 -3.45 10.31 -0.55
CA TYR A 52 -4.56 9.44 -0.27
C TYR A 52 -5.12 8.91 -1.57
N ARG A 53 -5.17 7.60 -1.71
CA ARG A 53 -5.81 6.93 -2.86
C ARG A 53 -7.29 7.29 -2.89
N ARG A 54 -7.96 7.15 -4.05
CA ARG A 54 -9.42 7.36 -4.15
C ARG A 54 -10.16 6.59 -3.05
N GLY A 55 -11.14 7.21 -2.44
CA GLY A 55 -11.92 6.65 -1.35
C GLY A 55 -11.24 6.66 0.02
N HIS A 56 -10.00 7.13 0.14
CA HIS A 56 -9.24 7.13 1.38
C HIS A 56 -9.01 8.55 1.91
N GLY A 57 -9.01 8.67 3.23
CA GLY A 57 -8.61 9.89 3.93
C GLY A 57 -9.32 11.14 3.44
N LYS A 58 -8.55 12.08 2.91
CA LYS A 58 -9.04 13.37 2.41
C LYS A 58 -9.34 13.39 0.91
N SER A 59 -9.03 12.32 0.19
CA SER A 59 -9.38 12.19 -1.24
C SER A 59 -10.86 11.92 -1.42
N GLN A 60 -11.36 12.27 -2.59
CA GLN A 60 -12.75 12.02 -2.94
C GLN A 60 -13.08 10.52 -2.91
N CYS A 61 -14.28 10.19 -2.46
CA CYS A 61 -14.84 8.84 -2.48
C CYS A 61 -15.89 8.74 -3.59
N PRO A 62 -15.50 8.55 -4.87
CA PRO A 62 -16.43 8.43 -5.97
C PRO A 62 -17.23 7.13 -5.89
N PRO A 63 -18.42 7.05 -6.53
CA PRO A 63 -19.28 5.86 -6.44
C PRO A 63 -18.75 4.64 -7.21
N TYR A 64 -17.64 4.75 -7.97
CA TYR A 64 -17.09 3.68 -8.81
C TYR A 64 -15.60 3.90 -9.11
N GLY A 65 -14.98 2.90 -9.75
CA GLY A 65 -13.62 2.97 -10.27
C GLY A 65 -12.55 2.56 -9.27
N TYR A 66 -12.84 1.63 -8.39
CA TYR A 66 -11.91 1.17 -7.35
C TYR A 66 -10.99 0.04 -7.79
N SER A 67 -11.06 -0.41 -9.05
CA SER A 67 -10.10 -1.40 -9.52
C SER A 67 -8.67 -0.90 -9.36
N LEU A 68 -7.73 -1.81 -9.05
CA LEU A 68 -6.32 -1.47 -8.87
C LEU A 68 -5.69 -0.93 -10.16
N TRP A 69 -6.20 -1.39 -11.31
CA TRP A 69 -5.85 -0.84 -12.61
C TRP A 69 -6.22 0.65 -12.71
N ASN A 70 -7.46 1.00 -12.37
CA ASN A 70 -7.89 2.40 -12.42
C ASN A 70 -7.14 3.29 -11.42
N GLN A 71 -6.78 2.75 -10.25
CA GLN A 71 -5.97 3.47 -9.25
C GLN A 71 -4.52 3.70 -9.72
N SER A 72 -3.97 2.87 -10.60
CA SER A 72 -2.67 3.17 -11.21
C SER A 72 -2.76 4.34 -12.20
N HIS A 73 -3.91 4.57 -12.86
CA HIS A 73 -4.13 5.76 -13.66
C HIS A 73 -4.29 7.04 -12.80
N ASP A 74 -4.83 6.93 -11.59
CA ASP A 74 -4.82 8.06 -10.63
C ASP A 74 -3.39 8.50 -10.35
N LEU A 75 -2.49 7.53 -10.12
CA LEU A 75 -1.09 7.83 -9.87
C LEU A 75 -0.43 8.45 -11.12
N VAL A 76 -0.66 7.90 -12.32
CA VAL A 76 -0.13 8.49 -13.56
C VAL A 76 -0.59 9.93 -13.70
N GLY A 77 -1.90 10.19 -13.54
CA GLY A 77 -2.45 11.54 -13.61
C GLY A 77 -1.88 12.49 -12.55
N LEU A 78 -1.61 11.99 -11.34
CA LEU A 78 -0.98 12.78 -10.28
C LEU A 78 0.48 13.10 -10.61
N LEU A 79 1.23 12.14 -11.15
CA LEU A 79 2.60 12.37 -11.63
C LEU A 79 2.64 13.41 -12.75
N ASP A 80 1.69 13.34 -13.70
CA ASP A 80 1.57 14.31 -14.79
C ASP A 80 1.22 15.71 -14.27
N HIS A 81 0.25 15.80 -13.34
CA HIS A 81 -0.14 17.05 -12.69
C HIS A 81 1.04 17.75 -11.99
N LEU A 82 1.95 16.97 -11.39
CA LEU A 82 3.11 17.48 -10.67
C LEU A 82 4.37 17.64 -11.55
N GLY A 83 4.30 17.31 -12.85
CA GLY A 83 5.44 17.33 -13.75
C GLY A 83 6.53 16.33 -13.39
N ILE A 84 6.14 15.20 -12.78
CA ILE A 84 7.07 14.13 -12.38
C ILE A 84 7.22 13.18 -13.56
N GLU A 85 8.34 13.25 -14.25
CA GLU A 85 8.60 12.35 -15.37
C GLU A 85 8.90 10.93 -14.92
N ARG A 86 9.67 10.79 -13.83
CA ARG A 86 10.12 9.50 -13.31
C ARG A 86 10.34 9.54 -11.80
N ALA A 87 10.01 8.47 -11.09
CA ALA A 87 10.12 8.39 -9.64
C ALA A 87 10.54 7.00 -9.15
N ILE A 88 11.10 6.96 -7.94
CA ILE A 88 11.19 5.76 -7.12
C ILE A 88 9.81 5.58 -6.45
N VAL A 89 9.26 4.37 -6.49
CA VAL A 89 7.93 4.08 -5.94
C VAL A 89 8.03 3.12 -4.76
N VAL A 90 7.48 3.50 -3.62
CA VAL A 90 7.32 2.67 -2.42
C VAL A 90 5.83 2.38 -2.24
N ALA A 91 5.42 1.15 -2.45
CA ALA A 91 4.03 0.74 -2.37
C ALA A 91 3.81 -0.32 -1.28
N VAL A 92 2.72 -0.22 -0.53
CA VAL A 92 2.45 -1.06 0.65
C VAL A 92 1.18 -1.87 0.48
N ALA A 93 1.23 -3.16 0.82
CA ALA A 93 0.08 -4.07 0.82
C ALA A 93 -0.64 -4.07 -0.54
N MET A 94 -1.94 -3.82 -0.60
CA MET A 94 -2.71 -3.81 -1.86
C MET A 94 -2.17 -2.82 -2.91
N SER A 95 -1.55 -1.72 -2.50
CA SER A 95 -0.98 -0.78 -3.47
C SER A 95 0.31 -1.29 -4.13
N THR A 96 0.88 -2.40 -3.68
CA THR A 96 1.97 -3.07 -4.41
C THR A 96 1.53 -3.46 -5.82
N THR A 97 0.24 -3.80 -5.98
CA THR A 97 -0.39 -4.03 -7.30
C THR A 97 -0.42 -2.75 -8.13
N VAL A 98 -0.72 -1.58 -7.52
CA VAL A 98 -0.68 -0.28 -8.20
C VAL A 98 0.74 0.04 -8.68
N GLY A 99 1.75 -0.11 -7.80
CA GLY A 99 3.16 0.09 -8.13
C GLY A 99 3.67 -0.87 -9.21
N ALA A 100 3.31 -2.15 -9.11
CA ALA A 100 3.65 -3.16 -10.12
C ALA A 100 3.00 -2.86 -11.48
N THR A 101 1.72 -2.50 -11.49
CA THR A 101 0.99 -2.09 -12.71
C THR A 101 1.67 -0.90 -13.36
N LEU A 102 2.08 0.09 -12.58
CA LEU A 102 2.82 1.24 -13.10
C LEU A 102 4.15 0.81 -13.74
N ALA A 103 4.93 -0.06 -13.06
CA ALA A 103 6.22 -0.53 -13.57
C ALA A 103 6.10 -1.40 -14.84
N ILE A 104 5.00 -2.13 -15.00
CA ILE A 104 4.72 -2.97 -16.17
C ILE A 104 4.29 -2.11 -17.37
N HIS A 105 3.32 -1.21 -17.17
CA HIS A 105 2.67 -0.50 -18.29
C HIS A 105 3.28 0.88 -18.56
N TYR A 106 3.98 1.46 -17.59
CA TYR A 106 4.65 2.76 -17.68
C TYR A 106 6.10 2.67 -17.19
N PRO A 107 6.94 1.75 -17.75
CA PRO A 107 8.29 1.48 -17.22
C PRO A 107 9.19 2.72 -17.22
N GLN A 108 8.94 3.67 -18.13
CA GLN A 108 9.67 4.94 -18.18
C GLN A 108 9.39 5.85 -16.96
N ARG A 109 8.27 5.64 -16.26
CA ARG A 109 7.86 6.44 -15.11
C ARG A 109 8.44 5.94 -13.77
N VAL A 110 9.02 4.72 -13.75
CA VAL A 110 9.52 4.07 -12.54
C VAL A 110 11.02 3.83 -12.64
N SER A 111 11.80 4.47 -11.76
CA SER A 111 13.25 4.27 -11.68
C SER A 111 13.61 3.06 -10.81
N ALA A 112 12.87 2.85 -9.74
CA ALA A 112 12.98 1.68 -8.87
C ALA A 112 11.65 1.45 -8.13
N LEU A 113 11.41 0.22 -7.68
CA LEU A 113 10.17 -0.18 -7.04
C LEU A 113 10.47 -0.88 -5.70
N ALA A 114 9.94 -0.35 -4.60
CA ALA A 114 9.93 -1.02 -3.31
C ALA A 114 8.49 -1.50 -2.98
N LEU A 115 8.34 -2.79 -2.75
CA LEU A 115 7.09 -3.47 -2.46
C LEU A 115 7.12 -3.92 -1.00
N ALA A 116 6.38 -3.23 -0.13
CA ALA A 116 6.34 -3.53 1.29
C ALA A 116 5.11 -4.36 1.64
N SER A 117 5.31 -5.46 2.37
CA SER A 117 4.23 -6.37 2.77
C SER A 117 3.35 -6.77 1.58
N TRP A 118 3.99 -6.96 0.45
CA TRP A 118 3.34 -7.32 -0.80
C TRP A 118 2.87 -8.77 -0.77
N TYR A 119 1.75 -9.08 -1.35
CA TYR A 119 1.24 -10.44 -1.40
C TYR A 119 0.18 -10.70 -2.49
N GLU A 120 -0.30 -9.68 -3.15
CA GLU A 120 -1.43 -9.85 -4.07
C GLU A 120 -1.10 -9.40 -5.50
N LEU A 121 -0.02 -9.94 -6.04
CA LEU A 121 0.35 -9.76 -7.45
C LEU A 121 -0.18 -10.88 -8.36
N ASP A 122 -0.77 -11.92 -7.80
CA ASP A 122 -1.26 -13.08 -8.57
C ASP A 122 -2.76 -13.37 -8.39
N GLY A 123 -3.53 -12.36 -8.04
CA GLY A 123 -4.98 -12.37 -8.12
C GLY A 123 -5.67 -13.44 -7.25
N TYR A 124 -6.54 -14.17 -7.87
CA TYR A 124 -7.57 -15.01 -7.28
C TYR A 124 -7.11 -16.14 -6.32
N PRO A 125 -5.97 -16.84 -6.51
CA PRO A 125 -5.59 -17.96 -5.64
C PRO A 125 -5.42 -17.59 -4.17
N LEU A 126 -4.90 -16.41 -3.88
CA LEU A 126 -4.68 -15.96 -2.50
C LEU A 126 -5.99 -15.56 -1.80
N LEU A 127 -6.90 -14.94 -2.53
CA LEU A 127 -8.23 -14.62 -2.02
C LEU A 127 -8.99 -15.90 -1.67
N GLU A 128 -8.88 -16.92 -2.50
CA GLU A 128 -9.52 -18.22 -2.28
C GLU A 128 -8.91 -18.98 -1.09
N GLN A 129 -7.57 -18.97 -0.93
CA GLN A 129 -6.91 -19.54 0.23
C GLN A 129 -7.35 -18.86 1.53
N ARG A 130 -7.43 -17.51 1.53
CA ARG A 130 -7.93 -16.76 2.69
C ARG A 130 -9.36 -17.13 3.01
N ARG A 131 -10.25 -17.18 2.01
CA ARG A 131 -11.65 -17.57 2.18
C ARG A 131 -11.79 -18.96 2.81
N LYS A 132 -10.97 -19.90 2.37
CA LYS A 132 -10.93 -21.26 2.95
C LYS A 132 -10.47 -21.24 4.42
N LYS A 133 -9.45 -20.46 4.74
CA LYS A 133 -8.85 -20.38 6.08
C LYS A 133 -9.73 -19.63 7.07
N HIS A 134 -10.26 -18.48 6.68
CA HIS A 134 -10.97 -17.56 7.59
C HIS A 134 -12.49 -17.54 7.40
N ARG A 135 -13.03 -18.32 6.46
CA ARG A 135 -14.46 -18.38 6.10
C ARG A 135 -15.09 -17.04 5.71
N ILE A 136 -14.28 -16.02 5.45
CA ILE A 136 -14.69 -14.70 5.03
C ILE A 136 -13.67 -14.16 4.02
N SER A 137 -14.16 -13.58 2.92
CA SER A 137 -13.33 -12.86 1.94
C SER A 137 -12.98 -11.46 2.43
N PHE A 138 -12.02 -10.82 1.80
CA PHE A 138 -11.72 -9.40 2.08
C PHE A 138 -12.89 -8.48 1.76
N ALA A 139 -13.60 -8.72 0.67
CA ALA A 139 -14.79 -7.96 0.31
C ALA A 139 -15.88 -8.06 1.39
N GLU A 140 -16.19 -9.27 1.85
CA GLU A 140 -17.15 -9.48 2.93
C GLU A 140 -16.70 -8.83 4.24
N LEU A 141 -15.39 -8.84 4.53
CA LEU A 141 -14.83 -8.17 5.71
C LEU A 141 -15.01 -6.65 5.63
N HIS A 142 -14.78 -6.03 4.45
CA HIS A 142 -15.04 -4.60 4.26
C HIS A 142 -16.51 -4.27 4.43
N LEU A 143 -17.41 -5.04 3.82
CA LEU A 143 -18.84 -4.86 4.01
C LEU A 143 -19.27 -5.02 5.47
N MET A 144 -18.66 -5.95 6.21
CA MET A 144 -18.89 -6.10 7.65
C MET A 144 -18.43 -4.88 8.44
N MET A 145 -17.24 -4.34 8.15
CA MET A 145 -16.77 -3.09 8.77
C MET A 145 -17.73 -1.93 8.46
N GLY A 146 -18.21 -1.84 7.22
CA GLY A 146 -19.22 -0.85 6.82
C GLY A 146 -20.50 -0.96 7.63
N ARG A 147 -21.04 -2.17 7.82
CA ARG A 147 -22.24 -2.39 8.66
C ARG A 147 -22.01 -1.99 10.11
N VAL A 148 -20.85 -2.37 10.68
CA VAL A 148 -20.51 -1.98 12.06
C VAL A 148 -20.45 -0.45 12.19
N LEU A 149 -19.84 0.22 11.20
CA LEU A 149 -19.80 1.69 11.18
C LEU A 149 -21.19 2.30 11.09
N GLU A 150 -22.07 1.77 10.24
CA GLU A 150 -23.44 2.26 10.06
C GLU A 150 -24.29 2.06 11.33
N GLU A 151 -24.21 0.90 11.94
CA GLU A 151 -25.05 0.52 13.10
C GLU A 151 -24.54 1.10 14.43
N LYS A 152 -23.22 1.20 14.62
CA LYS A 152 -22.57 1.50 15.91
C LYS A 152 -21.67 2.75 15.86
N GLY A 153 -21.58 3.39 14.72
CA GLY A 153 -20.71 4.55 14.53
C GLY A 153 -19.22 4.19 14.60
N ARG A 154 -18.39 5.22 14.53
CA ARG A 154 -16.93 5.09 14.51
C ARG A 154 -16.36 4.43 15.78
N ALA A 155 -16.91 4.77 16.95
CA ALA A 155 -16.49 4.16 18.20
C ALA A 155 -16.76 2.64 18.22
N GLY A 156 -17.92 2.22 17.72
CA GLY A 156 -18.25 0.79 17.60
C GLY A 156 -17.38 0.07 16.60
N LEU A 157 -16.94 0.72 15.52
CA LEU A 157 -15.99 0.13 14.59
C LEU A 157 -14.59 -0.02 15.20
N ILE A 158 -14.13 0.97 15.96
CA ILE A 158 -12.86 0.86 16.71
C ILE A 158 -12.92 -0.31 17.70
N ASP A 159 -13.96 -0.40 18.50
CA ASP A 159 -14.16 -1.53 19.45
C ASP A 159 -14.18 -2.89 18.74
N PHE A 160 -14.86 -2.99 17.60
CA PHE A 160 -14.87 -4.19 16.78
C PHE A 160 -13.46 -4.57 16.29
N LEU A 161 -12.71 -3.63 15.74
CA LEU A 161 -11.36 -3.86 15.23
C LEU A 161 -10.40 -4.29 16.35
N GLU A 162 -10.47 -3.65 17.53
CA GLU A 162 -9.64 -4.01 18.68
C GLU A 162 -9.97 -5.41 19.23
N ARG A 163 -11.26 -5.74 19.33
CA ARG A 163 -11.69 -7.03 19.88
C ARG A 163 -11.42 -8.18 18.92
N GLU A 164 -11.61 -7.96 17.62
CA GLU A 164 -11.58 -9.02 16.61
C GLU A 164 -10.27 -9.07 15.81
N HIS A 165 -9.23 -8.30 16.20
CA HIS A 165 -8.03 -8.18 15.37
C HIS A 165 -7.30 -9.52 15.15
N GLU A 166 -7.19 -10.39 16.14
CA GLU A 166 -6.56 -11.71 15.95
C GLU A 166 -7.41 -12.65 15.10
N THR A 167 -8.73 -12.47 15.08
CA THR A 167 -9.65 -13.29 14.28
C THR A 167 -9.63 -12.90 12.82
N TYR A 168 -9.77 -11.60 12.53
CA TYR A 168 -9.96 -11.10 11.15
C TYR A 168 -8.76 -10.35 10.60
N PHE A 169 -7.93 -9.77 11.47
CA PHE A 169 -6.80 -8.93 11.10
C PHE A 169 -5.50 -9.39 11.79
N PRO A 170 -5.09 -10.66 11.66
CA PRO A 170 -3.86 -11.17 12.30
C PRO A 170 -2.60 -10.47 11.78
N ILE A 171 -2.76 -9.56 10.84
CA ILE A 171 -1.75 -8.66 10.30
C ILE A 171 -1.47 -7.45 11.19
N PHE A 172 -2.35 -7.12 12.15
CA PHE A 172 -2.19 -5.94 12.99
C PHE A 172 -0.98 -6.08 13.92
N PRO A 173 -0.32 -4.94 14.25
CA PRO A 173 0.82 -4.92 15.16
C PRO A 173 0.51 -5.55 16.53
N ARG A 174 1.51 -6.23 17.10
CA ARG A 174 1.41 -6.74 18.49
C ARG A 174 1.55 -5.63 19.52
N ASP A 175 2.40 -4.63 19.23
CA ASP A 175 2.55 -3.46 20.11
C ASP A 175 1.21 -2.72 20.19
N PRO A 176 0.63 -2.55 21.40
CA PRO A 176 -0.67 -1.93 21.57
C PRO A 176 -0.74 -0.48 21.08
N ALA A 177 0.36 0.29 21.24
CA ALA A 177 0.38 1.69 20.83
C ALA A 177 0.41 1.82 19.31
N VAL A 178 1.16 0.97 18.62
CA VAL A 178 1.17 0.92 17.14
C VAL A 178 -0.16 0.39 16.62
N ARG A 179 -0.71 -0.65 17.27
CA ARG A 179 -2.01 -1.21 16.90
C ARG A 179 -3.14 -0.19 17.03
N GLU A 180 -3.18 0.59 18.10
CA GLU A 180 -4.16 1.67 18.26
C GLU A 180 -4.12 2.65 17.08
N LYS A 181 -2.93 3.07 16.62
CA LYS A 181 -2.80 3.93 15.44
C LYS A 181 -3.38 3.25 14.19
N VAL A 182 -3.07 1.98 13.97
CA VAL A 182 -3.58 1.19 12.83
C VAL A 182 -5.11 1.07 12.90
N VAL A 183 -5.67 0.73 14.06
CA VAL A 183 -7.12 0.63 14.26
C VAL A 183 -7.82 1.96 13.99
N ARG A 184 -7.28 3.08 14.49
CA ARG A 184 -7.82 4.42 14.23
C ARG A 184 -7.76 4.77 12.73
N MET A 185 -6.68 4.44 12.06
CA MET A 185 -6.52 4.63 10.62
C MET A 185 -7.56 3.80 9.85
N PHE A 186 -7.72 2.51 10.18
CA PHE A 186 -8.75 1.66 9.59
C PHE A 186 -10.17 2.19 9.81
N ALA A 187 -10.46 2.74 10.98
CA ALA A 187 -11.77 3.30 11.29
C ALA A 187 -11.98 4.73 10.78
N SER A 188 -11.00 5.39 10.16
CA SER A 188 -11.07 6.79 9.77
C SER A 188 -11.91 7.06 8.52
N HIS A 189 -12.14 6.05 7.70
CA HIS A 189 -12.76 6.18 6.39
C HIS A 189 -14.28 6.43 6.46
N PRO A 190 -14.88 7.04 5.43
CA PRO A 190 -16.34 7.17 5.33
C PRO A 190 -16.99 5.82 5.02
N LEU A 191 -18.29 5.67 5.31
CA LEU A 191 -19.04 4.43 5.03
C LEU A 191 -18.89 3.99 3.56
N ALA A 192 -18.96 4.93 2.62
CA ALA A 192 -18.83 4.67 1.20
C ALA A 192 -17.50 3.97 0.84
N HIS A 193 -16.41 4.24 1.56
CA HIS A 193 -15.14 3.55 1.36
C HIS A 193 -15.28 2.04 1.51
N TYR A 194 -15.89 1.56 2.61
CA TYR A 194 -15.98 0.11 2.88
C TYR A 194 -16.86 -0.62 1.88
N VAL A 195 -17.88 0.07 1.33
CA VAL A 195 -18.76 -0.49 0.31
C VAL A 195 -18.06 -0.52 -1.05
N GLN A 196 -17.44 0.58 -1.44
CA GLN A 196 -16.85 0.73 -2.78
C GLN A 196 -15.52 -0.02 -2.90
N SER A 197 -14.70 -0.05 -1.87
CA SER A 197 -13.43 -0.79 -1.90
C SER A 197 -13.60 -2.30 -1.99
N ALA A 198 -14.78 -2.84 -1.64
CA ALA A 198 -15.08 -4.25 -1.86
C ALA A 198 -14.96 -4.65 -3.36
N GLU A 199 -15.26 -3.74 -4.30
CA GLU A 199 -15.06 -3.94 -5.74
C GLU A 199 -13.60 -4.27 -6.09
N MET A 200 -12.64 -3.64 -5.43
CA MET A 200 -11.22 -3.84 -5.69
C MET A 200 -10.81 -5.31 -5.61
N TYR A 201 -11.35 -6.03 -4.63
CA TYR A 201 -11.03 -7.44 -4.39
C TYR A 201 -11.61 -8.40 -5.43
N THR A 202 -12.50 -7.94 -6.28
CA THR A 202 -13.08 -8.74 -7.37
C THR A 202 -12.27 -8.64 -8.68
N SER A 203 -11.32 -7.71 -8.75
CA SER A 203 -10.59 -7.36 -9.96
C SER A 203 -9.06 -7.28 -9.77
N ILE A 204 -8.50 -8.09 -8.86
CA ILE A 204 -7.04 -8.16 -8.67
C ILE A 204 -6.41 -8.80 -9.89
N PRO A 205 -5.50 -8.11 -10.59
CA PRO A 205 -4.89 -8.63 -11.81
C PRO A 205 -3.83 -9.70 -11.51
N HIS A 206 -3.55 -10.56 -12.50
CA HIS A 206 -2.42 -11.49 -12.47
C HIS A 206 -1.17 -10.81 -13.01
N LEU A 207 -0.31 -10.31 -12.15
CA LEU A 207 0.86 -9.51 -12.53
C LEU A 207 2.18 -10.27 -12.49
N VAL A 208 2.25 -11.40 -11.79
CA VAL A 208 3.53 -12.12 -11.58
C VAL A 208 4.24 -12.44 -12.89
N ALA A 209 3.52 -12.96 -13.88
CA ALA A 209 4.11 -13.26 -15.18
C ALA A 209 4.63 -12.00 -15.90
N ALA A 210 3.85 -10.90 -15.84
CA ALA A 210 4.20 -9.62 -16.47
C ALA A 210 5.39 -8.94 -15.77
N MET A 211 5.58 -9.18 -14.46
CA MET A 211 6.74 -8.68 -13.71
C MET A 211 8.08 -9.16 -14.29
N GLY A 212 8.10 -10.27 -15.02
CA GLY A 212 9.30 -10.72 -15.75
C GLY A 212 9.82 -9.73 -16.80
N GLY A 213 8.97 -8.82 -17.27
CA GLY A 213 9.32 -7.72 -18.19
C GLY A 213 9.85 -6.46 -17.52
N VAL A 214 9.67 -6.32 -16.21
CA VAL A 214 10.11 -5.13 -15.45
C VAL A 214 11.63 -5.10 -15.32
N ARG A 215 12.24 -3.99 -15.69
CA ARG A 215 13.72 -3.82 -15.74
C ARG A 215 14.27 -2.99 -14.60
N CYS A 216 13.47 -2.13 -13.97
CA CYS A 216 13.94 -1.36 -12.83
C CYS A 216 14.27 -2.26 -11.65
N PRO A 217 15.19 -1.87 -10.76
CA PRO A 217 15.46 -2.58 -9.52
C PRO A 217 14.21 -2.70 -8.66
N ILE A 218 14.03 -3.86 -8.01
CA ILE A 218 12.86 -4.15 -7.16
C ILE A 218 13.34 -4.61 -5.78
N LEU A 219 12.83 -3.97 -4.73
CA LEU A 219 13.01 -4.37 -3.34
C LEU A 219 11.69 -4.91 -2.78
N GLY A 220 11.68 -6.10 -2.21
CA GLY A 220 10.63 -6.59 -1.33
C GLY A 220 11.00 -6.32 0.13
N ILE A 221 10.10 -5.75 0.94
CA ILE A 221 10.27 -5.58 2.38
C ILE A 221 9.07 -6.20 3.10
N CYS A 222 9.30 -7.27 3.86
CA CYS A 222 8.23 -7.94 4.60
C CYS A 222 8.63 -8.16 6.05
N GLY A 223 7.65 -8.19 6.94
CA GLY A 223 7.84 -8.69 8.29
C GLY A 223 7.91 -10.22 8.28
N ASP A 224 8.81 -10.80 9.05
CA ASP A 224 8.95 -12.26 9.15
C ASP A 224 7.80 -12.92 9.93
N GLU A 225 6.99 -12.12 10.61
CA GLU A 225 5.78 -12.55 11.32
C GLU A 225 4.47 -12.13 10.61
N ASP A 226 4.54 -11.58 9.40
CA ASP A 226 3.34 -11.29 8.59
C ASP A 226 2.72 -12.63 8.14
N PRO A 227 1.47 -12.92 8.53
CA PRO A 227 0.81 -14.18 8.17
C PRO A 227 0.39 -14.24 6.69
N SER A 228 0.80 -13.30 5.87
CA SER A 228 0.51 -13.29 4.44
C SER A 228 1.22 -14.43 3.73
N PRO A 229 0.62 -14.97 2.69
CA PRO A 229 1.20 -16.11 1.99
C PRO A 229 2.50 -15.77 1.25
N ASP A 230 3.25 -16.83 0.96
CA ASP A 230 4.63 -16.91 0.47
C ASP A 230 4.90 -16.33 -0.94
N ASN A 231 4.50 -15.10 -1.19
CA ASN A 231 4.75 -14.44 -2.47
C ASN A 231 6.23 -14.04 -2.74
N PRO A 232 7.14 -13.92 -1.75
CA PRO A 232 8.55 -13.73 -2.04
C PRO A 232 9.12 -14.73 -3.04
N ALA A 233 8.70 -15.98 -2.98
CA ALA A 233 9.16 -17.03 -3.87
C ALA A 233 8.86 -16.77 -5.35
N LEU A 234 7.79 -16.07 -5.67
CA LEU A 234 7.40 -15.75 -7.06
C LEU A 234 8.32 -14.69 -7.68
N LEU A 235 8.67 -13.66 -6.91
CA LEU A 235 9.55 -12.60 -7.37
C LEU A 235 11.04 -12.92 -7.19
N ALA A 236 11.37 -13.88 -6.33
CA ALA A 236 12.77 -14.30 -6.13
C ALA A 236 13.47 -14.81 -7.42
N ARG A 237 12.69 -15.14 -8.44
CA ARG A 237 13.19 -15.53 -9.77
C ARG A 237 13.57 -14.35 -10.65
N LEU A 238 13.18 -13.11 -10.29
CA LEU A 238 13.51 -11.93 -11.06
C LEU A 238 14.96 -11.51 -10.79
N PRO A 239 15.78 -11.29 -11.83
CA PRO A 239 17.23 -10.99 -11.66
C PRO A 239 17.47 -9.63 -10.98
N ASN A 240 16.49 -8.75 -10.98
CA ASN A 240 16.53 -7.40 -10.43
C ASN A 240 15.79 -7.29 -9.09
N PHE A 241 15.36 -8.40 -8.48
CA PHE A 241 14.65 -8.44 -7.22
C PHE A 241 15.56 -8.76 -6.04
N ARG A 242 15.43 -7.99 -4.96
CA ARG A 242 16.04 -8.27 -3.65
C ARG A 242 14.94 -8.35 -2.60
N GLN A 243 14.99 -9.36 -1.72
CA GLN A 243 14.10 -9.50 -0.57
C GLN A 243 14.81 -9.06 0.71
N ALA A 244 14.13 -8.25 1.51
CA ALA A 244 14.50 -7.91 2.89
C ALA A 244 13.41 -8.38 3.86
N TRP A 245 13.84 -8.93 5.01
CA TRP A 245 12.96 -9.37 6.08
C TRP A 245 13.18 -8.51 7.33
N ILE A 246 12.08 -7.97 7.87
CA ILE A 246 12.09 -7.19 9.12
C ILE A 246 11.70 -8.12 10.26
N LYS A 247 12.68 -8.44 11.10
CA LYS A 247 12.52 -9.38 12.20
C LYS A 247 11.54 -8.87 13.26
N GLY A 248 10.61 -9.74 13.66
CA GLY A 248 9.61 -9.46 14.69
C GLY A 248 8.52 -8.49 14.28
N ALA A 249 8.41 -8.17 12.99
CA ALA A 249 7.34 -7.33 12.48
C ALA A 249 6.29 -8.15 11.73
N ARG A 250 5.05 -7.72 11.81
CA ARG A 250 3.94 -8.17 10.98
C ARG A 250 3.86 -7.32 9.70
N ARG A 251 2.67 -6.91 9.30
CA ARG A 251 2.43 -6.19 8.03
C ARG A 251 2.89 -4.75 8.03
N PHE A 252 2.80 -4.08 9.15
CA PHE A 252 3.05 -2.65 9.27
C PHE A 252 4.52 -2.36 9.59
N THR A 253 5.43 -3.00 8.85
CA THR A 253 6.88 -2.94 9.08
C THR A 253 7.41 -1.52 9.23
N MET A 254 6.88 -0.56 8.45
CA MET A 254 7.25 0.85 8.48
C MET A 254 6.81 1.56 9.77
N MET A 255 5.81 1.03 10.47
CA MET A 255 5.32 1.55 11.75
C MET A 255 5.85 0.75 12.95
N GLU A 256 5.95 -0.58 12.80
CA GLU A 256 6.40 -1.49 13.87
C GLU A 256 7.90 -1.41 14.12
N GLN A 257 8.70 -1.32 13.05
CA GLN A 257 10.15 -1.32 13.07
C GLN A 257 10.71 -0.25 12.11
N PRO A 258 10.39 1.05 12.34
CA PRO A 258 10.68 2.11 11.35
C PRO A 258 12.17 2.25 11.04
N GLN A 259 13.05 2.04 12.02
CA GLN A 259 14.49 2.12 11.78
C GLN A 259 15.00 0.94 10.93
N ALA A 260 14.47 -0.26 11.16
CA ALA A 260 14.82 -1.43 10.36
C ALA A 260 14.30 -1.28 8.93
N PHE A 261 13.06 -0.83 8.76
CA PHE A 261 12.49 -0.51 7.45
C PHE A 261 13.34 0.51 6.70
N ASN A 262 13.68 1.63 7.36
CA ASN A 262 14.49 2.69 6.74
C ASN A 262 15.89 2.17 6.37
N ARG A 263 16.56 1.36 7.19
CA ARG A 263 17.87 0.77 6.84
C ARG A 263 17.81 -0.07 5.56
N GLU A 264 16.78 -0.91 5.39
CA GLU A 264 16.63 -1.74 4.19
C GLU A 264 16.33 -0.91 2.95
N LEU A 265 15.48 0.12 3.10
CA LEU A 265 15.19 1.02 2.01
C LEU A 265 16.42 1.91 1.68
N ASP A 266 17.17 2.40 2.66
CA ASP A 266 18.41 3.16 2.45
C ASP A 266 19.47 2.32 1.71
N ALA A 267 19.66 1.06 2.10
CA ALA A 267 20.60 0.17 1.43
C ALA A 267 20.19 -0.08 -0.05
N PHE A 268 18.91 -0.10 -0.33
CA PHE A 268 18.40 -0.22 -1.69
C PHE A 268 18.61 1.07 -2.49
N LEU A 269 18.25 2.21 -1.94
CA LEU A 269 18.40 3.53 -2.57
C LEU A 269 19.86 3.86 -2.84
N GLY A 270 20.76 3.62 -1.87
CA GLY A 270 22.21 3.83 -2.05
C GLY A 270 22.85 2.94 -3.14
N ALA A 271 22.27 1.76 -3.37
CA ALA A 271 22.71 0.91 -4.49
C ALA A 271 22.22 1.41 -5.86
N LEU A 272 21.21 2.27 -5.92
CA LEU A 272 20.78 2.95 -7.16
C LEU A 272 21.76 4.08 -7.50
N ASP A 273 22.10 4.92 -6.51
CA ASP A 273 23.03 6.05 -6.69
C ASP A 273 24.42 5.62 -7.16
N ALA A 274 24.83 4.39 -6.83
CA ALA A 274 26.12 3.82 -7.26
C ALA A 274 26.11 3.30 -8.71
N ARG A 275 24.97 3.25 -9.39
CA ARG A 275 24.81 2.75 -10.77
C ARG A 275 24.70 3.87 -11.81
N ASP A 276 24.36 5.09 -11.37
CA ASP A 276 24.32 6.31 -12.17
C ASP A 276 25.71 6.99 -12.16
#